data_b1bd1710a95722fe14c7f9a9a73912ec
#
_entry.id   b1bd1710a95722fe14c7f9a9a73912ec
#
_cell.length_a   1.000
_cell.length_b   1.000
_cell.length_c   1.000
_cell.angle_alpha   90.00
_cell.angle_beta   90.00
_cell.angle_gamma   90.00
#
_symmetry.space_group_name_H-M   'P 1'
#
loop_
_entity.id
_entity.type
_entity.pdbx_description
1 polymer ?
#
loop_
_entity_poly.entity_id
_entity_poly.type
_entity_poly.pdbx_seq_one_letter_code
_entity_poly.pdbx_strand_id
1 'polypeptide(L)'
;MSKAEKLAAKILSGRSDRNFSFADLCYILGRAGFESRPGSGRHQIYYKEGVVEIVNLQPRNGKAKPYQVKQVRELLLKYKIALE
;
A
#
# COMPACT_ATOMS: atom_id res chain seq x y z
N MET A 1 3.67 9.70 17.65
CA MET A 1 3.81 9.15 16.30
C MET A 1 2.70 9.63 15.41
N SER A 2 3.04 10.00 14.19
CA SER A 2 2.04 10.35 13.19
C SER A 2 1.33 9.09 12.67
N LYS A 3 0.20 9.30 12.01
CA LYS A 3 -0.52 8.18 11.37
C LYS A 3 0.37 7.45 10.36
N ALA A 4 1.13 8.21 9.56
CA ALA A 4 2.02 7.62 8.57
C ALA A 4 3.08 6.75 9.22
N GLU A 5 3.69 7.22 10.32
CA GLU A 5 4.70 6.43 11.03
C GLU A 5 4.13 5.17 11.64
N LYS A 6 2.93 5.24 12.24
CA LYS A 6 2.27 4.07 12.81
C LYS A 6 1.96 3.04 11.73
N LEU A 7 1.45 3.48 10.60
CA LEU A 7 1.11 2.57 9.50
C LEU A 7 2.36 2.00 8.84
N ALA A 8 3.42 2.78 8.73
CA ALA A 8 4.69 2.28 8.22
C ALA A 8 5.21 1.14 9.11
N ALA A 9 5.20 1.33 10.42
CA ALA A 9 5.61 0.30 11.36
C ALA A 9 4.72 -0.95 11.24
N LYS A 10 3.42 -0.75 11.10
CA LYS A 10 2.47 -1.84 10.99
C LYS A 10 2.71 -2.68 9.73
N ILE A 11 2.88 -2.04 8.58
CA ILE A 11 3.09 -2.78 7.33
C ILE A 11 4.46 -3.47 7.32
N LEU A 12 5.50 -2.80 7.83
CA LEU A 12 6.83 -3.37 7.85
C LEU A 12 6.97 -4.54 8.82
N SER A 13 6.13 -4.61 9.85
CA SER A 13 6.17 -5.70 10.81
C SER A 13 5.76 -7.05 10.20
N GLY A 14 4.91 -7.03 9.17
CA GLY A 14 4.39 -8.25 8.55
C GLY A 14 3.36 -9.01 9.40
N ARG A 15 2.98 -8.47 10.56
CA ARG A 15 2.10 -9.17 11.51
C ARG A 15 0.62 -8.94 11.26
N SER A 16 0.27 -7.96 10.44
CA SER A 16 -1.12 -7.54 10.25
C SER A 16 -1.62 -7.74 8.83
N ASP A 17 -0.93 -8.55 8.03
CA ASP A 17 -1.27 -8.70 6.61
C ASP A 17 -2.70 -9.17 6.40
N ARG A 18 -3.22 -10.02 7.28
CA ARG A 18 -4.59 -10.53 7.18
C ARG A 18 -5.63 -9.59 7.74
N ASN A 19 -5.21 -8.53 8.40
CA ASN A 19 -6.12 -7.59 9.05
C ASN A 19 -5.72 -6.16 8.77
N PHE A 20 -5.45 -5.86 7.52
CA PHE A 20 -5.02 -4.54 7.09
C PHE A 20 -6.15 -3.85 6.34
N SER A 21 -6.52 -2.65 6.78
CA SER A 21 -7.57 -1.87 6.14
C SER A 21 -7.17 -1.48 4.72
N PHE A 22 -8.10 -1.61 3.77
CA PHE A 22 -7.89 -1.15 2.41
C PHE A 22 -7.57 0.35 2.38
N ALA A 23 -8.32 1.15 3.15
CA ALA A 23 -8.10 2.59 3.21
C ALA A 23 -6.71 2.92 3.74
N ASP A 24 -6.23 2.17 4.74
CA ASP A 24 -4.90 2.39 5.29
C ASP A 24 -3.80 2.04 4.28
N LEU A 25 -4.00 0.99 3.50
CA LEU A 25 -3.03 0.63 2.47
C LEU A 25 -2.97 1.69 1.38
N CYS A 26 -4.12 2.21 0.96
CA CYS A 26 -4.18 3.32 0.02
C CYS A 26 -3.50 4.57 0.58
N TYR A 27 -3.72 4.85 1.86
CA TYR A 27 -3.08 5.98 2.53
C TYR A 27 -1.55 5.84 2.52
N ILE A 28 -1.04 4.65 2.82
CA ILE A 28 0.40 4.39 2.78
C ILE A 28 0.96 4.67 1.38
N LEU A 29 0.30 4.17 0.34
CA LEU A 29 0.77 4.38 -1.03
C LEU A 29 0.77 5.86 -1.40
N GLY A 30 -0.26 6.60 -1.00
CA GLY A 30 -0.28 8.05 -1.23
C GLY A 30 0.86 8.76 -0.53
N ARG A 31 1.12 8.43 0.72
CA ARG A 31 2.21 9.04 1.50
C ARG A 31 3.59 8.60 1.00
N ALA A 32 3.66 7.47 0.31
CA ALA A 32 4.88 7.00 -0.33
C ALA A 32 5.16 7.68 -1.67
N GLY A 33 4.24 8.52 -2.13
CA GLY A 33 4.41 9.26 -3.37
C GLY A 33 3.83 8.57 -4.60
N PHE A 34 3.06 7.50 -4.43
CA PHE A 34 2.39 6.86 -5.56
C PHE A 34 1.20 7.68 -6.01
N GLU A 35 1.02 7.72 -7.32
CA GLU A 35 -0.18 8.26 -7.93
C GLU A 35 -1.19 7.14 -8.13
N SER A 36 -2.46 7.49 -8.27
CA SER A 36 -3.50 6.48 -8.44
C SER A 36 -4.42 6.85 -9.59
N ARG A 37 -4.99 5.82 -10.20
CA ARG A 37 -6.05 5.97 -11.19
C ARG A 37 -7.03 4.82 -11.03
N PRO A 38 -8.31 5.01 -11.43
CA PRO A 38 -9.27 3.91 -11.35
C PRO A 38 -8.94 2.82 -12.36
N GLY A 39 -9.13 1.58 -11.94
CA GLY A 39 -9.07 0.42 -12.82
C GLY A 39 -10.46 -0.09 -13.11
N SER A 40 -10.58 -1.36 -13.52
CA SER A 40 -11.87 -2.00 -13.76
C SER A 40 -12.61 -2.21 -12.44
N GLY A 41 -13.92 -1.96 -12.43
CA GLY A 41 -14.73 -2.18 -11.24
C GLY A 41 -14.23 -1.36 -10.05
N ARG A 42 -13.94 -2.03 -8.93
CA ARG A 42 -13.46 -1.37 -7.71
C ARG A 42 -11.95 -1.33 -7.61
N HIS A 43 -11.23 -1.68 -8.65
CA HIS A 43 -9.77 -1.67 -8.62
C HIS A 43 -9.24 -0.24 -8.57
N GLN A 44 -8.18 -0.06 -7.78
CA GLN A 44 -7.38 1.16 -7.75
C GLN A 44 -5.97 0.79 -8.20
N ILE A 45 -5.48 1.50 -9.20
CA ILE A 45 -4.16 1.23 -9.76
C ILE A 45 -3.21 2.30 -9.26
N TYR A 46 -2.11 1.87 -8.63
CA TYR A 46 -1.09 2.78 -8.09
C TYR A 46 0.21 2.60 -8.85
N TYR A 47 0.85 3.71 -9.15
CA TYR A 47 2.12 3.73 -9.89
C TYR A 47 2.98 4.88 -9.39
N LYS A 48 4.28 4.77 -9.60
CA LYS A 48 5.22 5.78 -9.18
C LYS A 48 6.39 5.83 -10.15
N GLU A 49 6.81 7.03 -10.51
CA GLU A 49 8.00 7.21 -11.34
C GLU A 49 9.21 6.62 -10.62
N GLY A 50 10.02 5.85 -11.34
CA GLY A 50 11.16 5.15 -10.76
C GLY A 50 10.84 3.80 -10.16
N VAL A 51 9.56 3.43 -10.08
CA VAL A 51 9.10 2.11 -9.62
C VAL A 51 8.52 1.37 -10.83
N VAL A 52 9.12 0.24 -11.19
CA VAL A 52 8.70 -0.54 -12.36
C VAL A 52 7.35 -1.18 -12.13
N GLU A 53 7.12 -1.67 -10.92
CA GLU A 53 5.91 -2.41 -10.59
C GLU A 53 4.69 -1.49 -10.49
N ILE A 54 3.57 -1.98 -10.96
CA ILE A 54 2.27 -1.32 -10.79
C ILE A 54 1.49 -2.10 -9.74
N VAL A 55 0.90 -1.40 -8.79
CA VAL A 55 0.12 -2.02 -7.71
C VAL A 55 -1.35 -1.90 -8.03
N ASN A 56 -2.01 -3.05 -8.19
CA ASN A 56 -3.44 -3.11 -8.47
C ASN A 56 -4.17 -3.57 -7.21
N LEU A 57 -4.89 -2.67 -6.57
CA LEU A 57 -5.58 -2.93 -5.31
C LEU A 57 -7.07 -3.10 -5.52
N GLN A 58 -7.64 -4.10 -4.82
CA GLN A 58 -9.07 -4.34 -4.81
C GLN A 58 -9.51 -4.60 -3.37
N PRO A 59 -10.52 -3.85 -2.89
CA PRO A 59 -11.00 -4.09 -1.52
C PRO A 59 -11.79 -5.39 -1.43
N ARG A 60 -11.70 -6.03 -0.26
CA ARG A 60 -12.51 -7.20 0.06
C ARG A 60 -13.08 -6.99 1.46
N ASN A 61 -14.36 -6.68 1.55
CA ASN A 61 -15.03 -6.36 2.83
C ASN A 61 -14.29 -5.27 3.60
N GLY A 62 -13.86 -4.21 2.89
CA GLY A 62 -13.14 -3.09 3.49
C GLY A 62 -11.68 -3.37 3.83
N LYS A 63 -11.19 -4.57 3.55
CA LYS A 63 -9.81 -4.95 3.85
C LYS A 63 -8.99 -5.11 2.58
N ALA A 64 -7.68 -4.90 2.72
CA ALA A 64 -6.73 -5.25 1.69
C ALA A 64 -6.48 -6.75 1.72
N LYS A 65 -6.17 -7.33 0.56
CA LYS A 65 -5.81 -8.73 0.49
C LYS A 65 -4.38 -8.92 1.01
N PRO A 66 -4.10 -10.01 1.75
CA PRO A 66 -2.76 -10.19 2.34
C PRO A 66 -1.61 -10.09 1.35
N TYR A 67 -1.76 -10.64 0.13
CA TYR A 67 -0.69 -10.57 -0.86
C TYR A 67 -0.44 -9.13 -1.34
N GLN A 68 -1.47 -8.26 -1.31
CA GLN A 68 -1.32 -6.86 -1.66
C GLN A 68 -0.52 -6.11 -0.59
N VAL A 69 -0.81 -6.40 0.68
CA VAL A 69 -0.05 -5.81 1.79
C VAL A 69 1.42 -6.20 1.68
N LYS A 70 1.70 -7.47 1.40
CA LYS A 70 3.06 -7.97 1.22
C LYS A 70 3.74 -7.29 0.03
N GLN A 71 3.04 -7.13 -1.09
CA GLN A 71 3.60 -6.47 -2.27
C GLN A 71 4.01 -5.04 -1.96
N VAL A 72 3.14 -4.27 -1.28
CA VAL A 72 3.45 -2.89 -0.94
C VAL A 72 4.66 -2.83 -0.01
N ARG A 73 4.71 -3.70 0.99
CA ARG A 73 5.88 -3.78 1.89
C ARG A 73 7.16 -4.04 1.12
N GLU A 74 7.14 -5.00 0.21
CA GLU A 74 8.31 -5.33 -0.59
C GLU A 74 8.77 -4.17 -1.46
N LEU A 75 7.85 -3.39 -2.02
CA LEU A 75 8.19 -2.22 -2.82
C LEU A 75 8.82 -1.12 -1.97
N LEU A 76 8.25 -0.87 -0.78
CA LEU A 76 8.81 0.12 0.13
C LEU A 76 10.26 -0.22 0.50
N LEU A 77 10.53 -1.50 0.73
CA LEU A 77 11.88 -1.96 1.08
C LEU A 77 12.82 -1.94 -0.13
N LYS A 78 12.34 -2.46 -1.26
CA LYS A 78 13.16 -2.56 -2.48
C LYS A 78 13.64 -1.19 -2.97
N TYR A 79 12.76 -0.21 -2.97
CA TYR A 79 13.07 1.12 -3.48
C TYR A 79 13.44 2.10 -2.38
N LYS A 80 13.52 1.63 -1.13
CA LYS A 80 13.87 2.46 0.03
C LYS A 80 12.97 3.70 0.13
N ILE A 81 11.67 3.47 -0.02
CA ILE A 81 10.69 4.56 -0.02
C ILE A 81 10.28 4.86 1.41
N ALA A 82 10.37 6.14 1.79
CA ALA A 82 9.87 6.61 3.07
C ALA A 82 8.48 7.19 2.90
N LEU A 83 7.65 7.11 3.94
CA LEU A 83 6.34 7.77 3.95
C LEU A 83 6.52 9.22 4.37
N GLU A 84 5.94 10.11 3.59
CA GLU A 84 6.01 11.55 3.85
C GLU A 84 4.83 12.07 4.65
#